data_f4e1e33f66a620b07252ac2d7b19034f
#
_entry.id   f4e1e33f66a620b07252ac2d7b19034f
#
_cell.length_a   1.000
_cell.length_b   1.000
_cell.length_c   1.000
_cell.angle_alpha   90.00
_cell.angle_beta   90.00
_cell.angle_gamma   90.00
#
_symmetry.space_group_name_H-M   'P 1'
#
loop_
_entity.id
_entity.type
_entity.pdbx_description
1 polymer ?
#
loop_
_entity_poly.entity_id
_entity_poly.type
_entity_poly.pdbx_seq_one_letter_code
_entity_poly.pdbx_strand_id
1 'polypeptide(L)'
;MKVYTVGVIGCGRIASLLEQETHRGNPNTHGGCYDYYXRTRIVAAADMSDQRRQAFGVRWXVSGLYKDWQEMXDVEDLDIVSVCTYPIPHRDMVVAAAQSGVKAIFCEKAMAVNLSQADEMIDICQKNNVKLSINHGRRWDWQYRKVKELIDQEYIGVLQSMTLHFSAGXANNGTHYFDMLRFFAGDVQWAFGCLVGKGSLDPQGSGYFHFQNDVQCIVNGAYGGGAQNLFELIGSKGRIAVTNTRPPQFKVYVGNKEELFPNVPEGWEINTFGSGRCVIPLSVEEXVNGLDLNQDSISTGHDGRAALEMVLSFHESERLXNGRVDFPMSNRDIRVLVRNEDFISSAVPE
;
A
#
# COMPACT_ATOMS: atom_id res chain seq x y z
N MET A 1 9.81 17.17 22.44
CA MET A 1 8.92 16.84 21.33
C MET A 1 7.84 15.89 21.81
N LYS A 2 6.63 16.00 21.26
CA LYS A 2 5.51 15.12 21.67
C LYS A 2 5.80 13.68 21.27
N VAL A 3 5.45 12.74 22.16
CA VAL A 3 5.41 11.31 21.88
C VAL A 3 3.93 10.93 21.67
N TYR A 4 3.64 10.33 20.54
CA TYR A 4 2.28 9.96 20.13
C TYR A 4 1.96 8.55 20.61
N THR A 5 0.78 8.37 21.22
CA THR A 5 0.28 7.05 21.63
C THR A 5 -0.31 6.32 20.42
N VAL A 6 -0.02 5.01 20.34
CA VAL A 6 -0.41 4.19 19.17
C VAL A 6 -1.19 2.96 19.65
N GLY A 7 -2.33 2.73 18.98
CA GLY A 7 -3.07 1.46 19.07
C GLY A 7 -2.92 0.69 17.75
N VAL A 8 -2.75 -0.64 17.85
CA VAL A 8 -2.60 -1.51 16.67
C VAL A 8 -3.76 -2.51 16.62
N ILE A 9 -4.50 -2.52 15.53
CA ILE A 9 -5.61 -3.46 15.28
C ILE A 9 -5.13 -4.55 14.32
N GLY A 10 -5.09 -5.80 14.78
CA GLY A 10 -4.52 -6.93 14.07
C GLY A 10 -3.06 -7.12 14.43
N CYS A 11 -2.75 -8.25 15.08
CA CYS A 11 -1.40 -8.56 15.57
C CYS A 11 -0.71 -9.61 14.69
N GLY A 12 -1.07 -9.66 13.41
CA GLY A 12 -0.61 -10.67 12.45
C GLY A 12 0.73 -10.33 11.81
N ARG A 13 0.88 -10.82 10.55
CA ARG A 13 2.15 -10.77 9.84
C ARG A 13 2.71 -9.35 9.72
N ILE A 14 1.94 -8.44 9.14
CA ILE A 14 2.45 -7.08 8.86
C ILE A 14 2.55 -6.23 10.13
N ALA A 15 1.77 -6.56 11.14
CA ALA A 15 1.83 -5.86 12.43
C ALA A 15 3.07 -6.24 13.24
N SER A 16 3.50 -7.53 13.19
CA SER A 16 4.53 -8.03 14.12
C SER A 16 5.32 -9.23 13.61
N LEU A 17 4.68 -10.25 13.00
CA LEU A 17 5.33 -11.54 12.79
C LEU A 17 6.43 -11.49 11.72
N LEU A 18 6.35 -10.56 10.76
CA LEU A 18 7.38 -10.43 9.73
C LEU A 18 8.75 -10.02 10.31
N GLU A 19 8.80 -9.50 11.56
CA GLU A 19 10.08 -9.23 12.22
C GLU A 19 10.96 -10.49 12.37
N GLN A 20 10.34 -11.67 12.31
CA GLN A 20 11.07 -12.94 12.37
C GLN A 20 11.74 -13.31 11.05
N GLU A 21 11.36 -12.64 9.94
CA GLU A 21 11.90 -12.92 8.61
C GLU A 21 13.14 -12.05 8.38
N THR A 22 14.30 -12.48 8.91
CA THR A 22 15.53 -11.69 8.95
C THR A 22 16.01 -11.21 7.57
N HIS A 23 15.63 -11.94 6.50
CA HIS A 23 16.00 -11.55 5.14
C HIS A 23 15.33 -10.25 4.67
N ARG A 24 14.31 -9.76 5.39
CA ARG A 24 13.61 -8.52 5.04
C ARG A 24 14.27 -7.28 5.64
N GLY A 25 15.13 -7.46 6.65
CA GLY A 25 15.63 -6.37 7.47
C GLY A 25 14.62 -5.93 8.51
N ASN A 26 15.10 -5.30 9.58
CA ASN A 26 14.25 -4.85 10.69
C ASN A 26 14.54 -3.38 10.99
N PRO A 27 13.54 -2.60 11.42
CA PRO A 27 12.12 -3.00 11.58
C PRO A 27 11.39 -3.09 10.24
N ASN A 28 10.49 -4.07 10.12
CA ASN A 28 9.75 -4.25 8.87
C ASN A 28 8.24 -4.47 9.09
N THR A 29 7.76 -4.20 10.31
CA THR A 29 6.35 -4.29 10.67
C THR A 29 5.89 -2.98 11.28
N HIS A 30 4.55 -2.79 11.37
CA HIS A 30 4.01 -1.62 12.05
C HIS A 30 4.51 -1.55 13.50
N GLY A 31 4.41 -2.67 14.24
CA GLY A 31 4.88 -2.71 15.63
C GLY A 31 6.35 -2.36 15.76
N GLY A 32 7.19 -3.00 14.93
CA GLY A 32 8.62 -2.73 14.95
C GLY A 32 8.97 -1.28 14.63
N CYS A 33 8.26 -0.68 13.68
CA CYS A 33 8.55 0.69 13.28
C CYS A 33 8.10 1.70 14.34
N TYR A 34 6.95 1.48 14.98
CA TYR A 34 6.50 2.33 16.09
C TYR A 34 7.42 2.18 17.31
N ASP A 35 7.89 0.98 17.59
CA ASP A 35 8.82 0.74 18.70
C ASP A 35 10.18 1.40 18.45
N TYR A 36 10.64 1.34 17.19
CA TYR A 36 11.93 1.92 16.77
C TYR A 36 11.93 3.45 16.80
N TYR A 37 10.80 4.09 16.47
CA TYR A 37 10.77 5.54 16.29
C TYR A 37 10.40 6.26 17.60
N UNK A 38 11.11 6.78 18.02
CA UNK A 38 11.07 7.36 19.17
C UNK A 38 10.01 8.23 19.51
N ARG A 39 9.46 8.79 18.65
CA ARG A 39 8.36 9.72 18.87
C ARG A 39 7.00 9.02 18.89
N THR A 40 7.00 7.72 18.95
CA THR A 40 5.80 6.91 19.08
C THR A 40 5.93 5.94 20.24
N ARG A 41 4.79 5.55 20.82
CA ARG A 41 4.74 4.54 21.88
C ARG A 41 3.48 3.70 21.68
N ILE A 42 3.66 2.42 21.46
CA ILE A 42 2.52 1.50 21.38
C ILE A 42 1.98 1.30 22.80
N VAL A 43 0.73 1.67 23.00
CA VAL A 43 0.08 1.53 24.33
C VAL A 43 -0.95 0.42 24.32
N ALA A 44 -1.50 0.06 23.16
CA ALA A 44 -2.55 -0.94 23.07
C ALA A 44 -2.49 -1.71 21.76
N ALA A 45 -3.00 -2.94 21.81
CA ALA A 45 -3.16 -3.77 20.60
C ALA A 45 -4.41 -4.65 20.73
N ALA A 46 -5.06 -4.90 19.60
CA ALA A 46 -6.26 -5.73 19.55
C ALA A 46 -6.13 -6.82 18.49
N ASP A 47 -6.48 -8.05 18.86
CA ASP A 47 -6.57 -9.19 17.94
C ASP A 47 -7.51 -10.24 18.54
N MET A 48 -8.34 -10.87 17.71
CA MET A 48 -9.24 -11.93 18.16
C MET A 48 -8.47 -13.16 18.66
N SER A 49 -7.27 -13.40 18.11
CA SER A 49 -6.41 -14.52 18.52
C SER A 49 -5.65 -14.18 19.80
N ASP A 50 -5.92 -14.92 20.87
CA ASP A 50 -5.17 -14.81 22.14
C ASP A 50 -3.67 -14.97 21.90
N GLN A 51 -3.31 -15.98 21.13
CA GLN A 51 -1.90 -16.29 20.86
C GLN A 51 -1.17 -15.10 20.20
N ARG A 52 -1.77 -14.51 19.15
CA ARG A 52 -1.17 -13.36 18.44
C ARG A 52 -1.10 -12.13 19.34
N ARG A 53 -2.18 -11.89 20.09
CA ARG A 53 -2.28 -10.74 21.00
C ARG A 53 -1.22 -10.82 22.10
N GLN A 54 -1.07 -11.99 22.75
CA GLN A 54 -0.07 -12.17 23.78
C GLN A 54 1.36 -12.08 23.22
N ALA A 55 1.60 -12.69 22.06
CA ALA A 55 2.92 -12.60 21.41
C ALA A 55 3.28 -11.15 21.06
N PHE A 56 2.30 -10.37 20.62
CA PHE A 56 2.50 -8.94 20.33
C PHE A 56 2.85 -8.18 21.61
N GLY A 57 2.08 -8.42 22.68
CA GLY A 57 2.32 -7.78 23.98
C GLY A 57 3.71 -8.06 24.56
N VAL A 58 4.14 -9.32 24.46
CA VAL A 58 5.47 -9.73 24.91
C VAL A 58 6.56 -9.06 24.07
N ARG A 59 6.39 -9.07 22.74
CA ARG A 59 7.43 -8.57 21.83
C ARG A 59 7.67 -7.06 21.96
N TRP A 60 6.59 -6.30 22.11
CA TRP A 60 6.68 -4.83 22.07
C TRP A 60 6.41 -4.15 23.41
N UNK A 61 6.12 -4.98 24.42
CA UNK A 61 5.92 -4.55 25.58
C UNK A 61 4.74 -3.86 25.79
N VAL A 62 3.72 -4.30 25.28
CA VAL A 62 2.43 -3.65 25.36
C VAL A 62 1.55 -4.39 26.37
N SER A 63 0.99 -3.66 27.32
CA SER A 63 0.09 -4.25 28.35
C SER A 63 -1.40 -4.04 28.03
N GLY A 64 -1.77 -3.03 27.23
CA GLY A 64 -3.15 -2.81 26.80
C GLY A 64 -3.53 -3.79 25.70
N LEU A 65 -3.99 -4.98 26.06
CA LEU A 65 -4.28 -6.07 25.13
C LEU A 65 -5.77 -6.39 25.12
N TYR A 66 -6.39 -6.22 23.97
CA TYR A 66 -7.84 -6.31 23.79
C TYR A 66 -8.20 -7.41 22.80
N LYS A 67 -9.24 -8.18 23.10
CA LYS A 67 -9.81 -9.12 22.14
C LYS A 67 -10.63 -8.36 21.09
N ASP A 68 -11.32 -7.33 21.55
CA ASP A 68 -12.22 -6.50 20.74
C ASP A 68 -11.57 -5.14 20.50
N TRP A 69 -11.36 -4.81 19.23
CA TRP A 69 -10.77 -3.52 18.84
C TRP A 69 -11.69 -2.33 19.19
N GLN A 70 -13.01 -2.55 19.26
CA GLN A 70 -13.95 -1.50 19.67
C GLN A 70 -13.72 -1.12 21.13
N GLU A 71 -13.56 -2.11 22.01
CA GLU A 71 -13.20 -1.87 23.40
C GLU A 71 -11.88 -1.11 23.53
N MET A 72 -10.91 -1.45 22.72
CA MET A 72 -9.66 -0.68 22.69
C MET A 72 -9.89 0.81 22.35
N UNK A 73 -10.61 1.09 21.28
CA UNK A 73 -10.88 2.25 20.91
C UNK A 73 -11.63 2.98 21.81
N ASP A 74 -12.50 2.44 22.80
CA ASP A 74 -13.30 3.14 23.83
C ASP A 74 -12.49 3.46 25.09
N VAL A 75 -11.54 2.60 25.45
CA VAL A 75 -10.81 2.66 26.73
C VAL A 75 -9.54 3.51 26.63
N GLU A 76 -8.83 3.43 25.51
CA GLU A 76 -7.48 3.98 25.38
C GLU A 76 -7.48 5.39 24.73
N ASP A 77 -6.64 6.28 25.25
CA ASP A 77 -6.43 7.62 24.67
C ASP A 77 -5.33 7.52 23.58
N LEU A 78 -5.76 7.34 22.34
CA LEU A 78 -4.87 7.07 21.23
C LEU A 78 -4.71 8.30 20.31
N ASP A 79 -3.48 8.66 19.98
CA ASP A 79 -3.20 9.65 18.92
C ASP A 79 -3.25 9.01 17.53
N ILE A 80 -2.78 7.76 17.40
CA ILE A 80 -2.63 7.07 16.11
C ILE A 80 -3.22 5.66 16.23
N VAL A 81 -3.96 5.23 15.21
CA VAL A 81 -4.40 3.83 15.09
C VAL A 81 -3.82 3.23 13.81
N SER A 82 -3.21 2.05 13.95
CA SER A 82 -2.75 1.25 12.81
C SER A 82 -3.72 0.10 12.57
N VAL A 83 -4.27 0.01 11.35
CA VAL A 83 -5.20 -1.06 10.95
C VAL A 83 -4.42 -2.06 10.10
N CYS A 84 -4.14 -3.24 10.68
CA CYS A 84 -3.23 -4.25 10.13
C CYS A 84 -3.94 -5.56 9.81
N THR A 85 -5.25 -5.51 9.60
CA THR A 85 -6.09 -6.69 9.30
C THR A 85 -6.18 -6.91 7.78
N TYR A 86 -7.00 -7.86 7.37
CA TYR A 86 -7.41 -8.03 5.97
C TYR A 86 -8.49 -6.99 5.63
N PRO A 87 -8.73 -6.70 4.34
CA PRO A 87 -9.57 -5.56 3.94
C PRO A 87 -11.02 -5.56 4.39
N ILE A 88 -11.61 -6.73 4.68
CA ILE A 88 -13.05 -6.81 4.96
C ILE A 88 -13.46 -5.89 6.10
N PRO A 89 -12.81 -5.90 7.30
CA PRO A 89 -13.21 -5.02 8.39
C PRO A 89 -12.61 -3.61 8.36
N HIS A 90 -11.75 -3.27 7.37
CA HIS A 90 -11.06 -1.97 7.36
C HIS A 90 -12.02 -0.79 7.51
N ARG A 91 -13.13 -0.81 6.76
CA ARG A 91 -14.10 0.29 6.79
C ARG A 91 -14.63 0.52 8.23
N ASP A 92 -15.08 -0.55 8.90
CA ASP A 92 -15.63 -0.41 10.25
C ASP A 92 -14.57 0.07 11.25
N MET A 93 -13.36 -0.45 11.14
CA MET A 93 -12.25 -0.07 12.01
C MET A 93 -11.83 1.39 11.81
N VAL A 94 -11.71 1.83 10.54
CA VAL A 94 -11.33 3.21 10.23
C VAL A 94 -12.43 4.19 10.65
N VAL A 95 -13.70 3.87 10.41
CA VAL A 95 -14.83 4.72 10.81
C VAL A 95 -14.83 4.89 12.33
N ALA A 96 -14.73 3.80 13.08
CA ALA A 96 -14.74 3.87 14.54
C ALA A 96 -13.50 4.62 15.07
N ALA A 97 -12.32 4.35 14.52
CA ALA A 97 -11.11 5.06 14.92
C ALA A 97 -11.21 6.57 14.65
N ALA A 98 -11.76 6.95 13.48
CA ALA A 98 -11.92 8.37 13.15
C ALA A 98 -12.88 9.09 14.12
N GLN A 99 -13.86 8.36 14.65
CA GLN A 99 -14.85 8.90 15.60
C GLN A 99 -14.36 8.89 17.05
N SER A 100 -13.29 8.12 17.37
CA SER A 100 -12.78 8.02 18.73
C SER A 100 -11.86 9.17 19.15
N GLY A 101 -11.50 10.07 18.21
CA GLY A 101 -10.67 11.23 18.53
C GLY A 101 -9.20 11.08 18.16
N VAL A 102 -8.82 10.03 17.44
CA VAL A 102 -7.44 9.87 16.97
C VAL A 102 -7.09 10.97 15.96
N LYS A 103 -5.81 11.25 15.82
CA LYS A 103 -5.30 12.26 14.89
C LYS A 103 -4.90 11.69 13.55
N ALA A 104 -4.49 10.42 13.54
CA ALA A 104 -4.08 9.76 12.30
C ALA A 104 -4.45 8.27 12.33
N ILE A 105 -4.71 7.74 11.14
CA ILE A 105 -4.94 6.31 10.92
C ILE A 105 -3.99 5.85 9.82
N PHE A 106 -3.23 4.78 10.09
CA PHE A 106 -2.37 4.12 9.10
C PHE A 106 -2.99 2.75 8.79
N CYS A 107 -3.57 2.64 7.60
CA CYS A 107 -4.38 1.48 7.23
C CYS A 107 -3.67 0.65 6.17
N GLU A 108 -3.72 -0.67 6.31
CA GLU A 108 -3.20 -1.59 5.31
C GLU A 108 -4.02 -1.55 4.00
N LYS A 109 -3.36 -2.00 2.95
CA LYS A 109 -3.96 -2.13 1.61
C LYS A 109 -4.54 -3.57 1.44
N ALA A 110 -5.47 -3.82 0.56
CA ALA A 110 -6.33 -2.84 -0.11
C ALA A 110 -7.17 -2.11 0.92
N MET A 111 -7.40 -0.80 0.73
CA MET A 111 -7.98 0.01 1.81
C MET A 111 -9.40 -0.41 2.17
N ALA A 112 -10.15 -1.00 1.22
CA ALA A 112 -11.54 -1.42 1.40
C ALA A 112 -11.86 -2.50 0.38
N VAL A 113 -13.05 -3.08 0.45
CA VAL A 113 -13.47 -4.10 -0.52
C VAL A 113 -14.20 -3.51 -1.73
N ASN A 114 -14.71 -2.28 -1.64
CA ASN A 114 -15.36 -1.58 -2.74
C ASN A 114 -15.22 -0.07 -2.58
N LEU A 115 -15.64 0.68 -3.60
CA LEU A 115 -15.48 2.14 -3.62
C LEU A 115 -16.40 2.84 -2.63
N SER A 116 -17.60 2.31 -2.41
CA SER A 116 -18.54 2.91 -1.44
C SER A 116 -17.92 2.93 -0.05
N GLN A 117 -17.27 1.83 0.37
CA GLN A 117 -16.56 1.77 1.65
C GLN A 117 -15.36 2.71 1.69
N ALA A 118 -14.57 2.75 0.61
CA ALA A 118 -13.39 3.62 0.56
C ALA A 118 -13.80 5.09 0.69
N ASP A 119 -14.88 5.49 0.00
CA ASP A 119 -15.38 6.87 0.07
C ASP A 119 -15.87 7.20 1.48
N GLU A 120 -16.59 6.28 2.13
CA GLU A 120 -17.04 6.47 3.51
C GLU A 120 -15.85 6.65 4.48
N MET A 121 -14.79 5.85 4.31
CA MET A 121 -13.57 5.97 5.13
C MET A 121 -12.93 7.35 4.97
N ILE A 122 -12.83 7.84 3.74
CA ILE A 122 -12.26 9.16 3.45
C ILE A 122 -13.14 10.26 4.07
N ASP A 123 -14.45 10.20 3.82
CA ASP A 123 -15.40 11.22 4.28
C ASP A 123 -15.39 11.34 5.81
N ILE A 124 -15.40 10.21 6.53
CA ILE A 124 -15.43 10.25 7.99
C ILE A 124 -14.09 10.78 8.56
N CYS A 125 -12.97 10.42 7.95
CA CYS A 125 -11.68 10.95 8.36
C CYS A 125 -11.60 12.46 8.15
N GLN A 126 -12.04 12.95 6.99
CA GLN A 126 -12.08 14.39 6.70
C GLN A 126 -12.99 15.12 7.68
N LYS A 127 -14.19 14.59 7.92
CA LYS A 127 -15.17 15.19 8.83
C LYS A 127 -14.64 15.33 10.26
N ASN A 128 -13.80 14.40 10.69
CA ASN A 128 -13.22 14.41 12.04
C ASN A 128 -11.79 14.97 12.08
N ASN A 129 -11.29 15.52 10.97
CA ASN A 129 -9.94 16.08 10.84
C ASN A 129 -8.85 15.04 11.17
N VAL A 130 -9.04 13.81 10.72
CA VAL A 130 -8.12 12.69 10.92
C VAL A 130 -7.31 12.47 9.64
N LYS A 131 -5.99 12.36 9.75
CA LYS A 131 -5.10 12.05 8.62
C LYS A 131 -5.20 10.56 8.31
N LEU A 132 -5.69 10.20 7.12
CA LEU A 132 -5.78 8.80 6.70
C LEU A 132 -4.67 8.48 5.70
N SER A 133 -3.79 7.57 6.07
CA SER A 133 -2.69 7.09 5.23
C SER A 133 -2.89 5.60 4.92
N ILE A 134 -2.65 5.20 3.68
CA ILE A 134 -2.77 3.81 3.22
C ILE A 134 -1.37 3.26 2.91
N ASN A 135 -1.06 2.05 3.37
CA ASN A 135 0.28 1.49 3.27
C ASN A 135 0.61 1.00 1.84
N HIS A 136 0.65 1.94 0.89
CA HIS A 136 1.25 1.69 -0.42
C HIS A 136 2.76 1.99 -0.31
N GLY A 137 3.50 1.09 0.34
CA GLY A 137 4.87 1.31 0.79
C GLY A 137 5.85 1.78 -0.28
N ARG A 138 5.60 1.45 -1.56
CA ARG A 138 6.47 1.85 -2.66
C ARG A 138 6.55 3.37 -2.83
N ARG A 139 5.57 4.13 -2.36
CA ARG A 139 5.61 5.59 -2.40
C ARG A 139 6.73 6.18 -1.53
N TRP A 140 7.15 5.46 -0.49
CA TRP A 140 8.27 5.88 0.36
C TRP A 140 9.62 5.33 -0.11
N ASP A 141 9.62 4.38 -1.06
CA ASP A 141 10.84 3.75 -1.56
C ASP A 141 11.60 4.73 -2.47
N TRP A 142 12.88 4.97 -2.14
CA TRP A 142 13.69 5.97 -2.84
C TRP A 142 13.78 5.69 -4.34
N GLN A 143 13.77 4.42 -4.75
CA GLN A 143 13.89 4.05 -6.16
C GLN A 143 12.68 4.53 -6.94
N TYR A 144 11.48 4.28 -6.43
CA TYR A 144 10.25 4.74 -7.10
C TYR A 144 10.13 6.27 -7.04
N ARG A 145 10.57 6.87 -5.93
CA ARG A 145 10.59 8.34 -5.82
C ARG A 145 11.57 8.95 -6.80
N LYS A 146 12.76 8.32 -6.99
CA LYS A 146 13.73 8.80 -7.98
C LYS A 146 13.21 8.64 -9.41
N VAL A 147 12.55 7.52 -9.71
CA VAL A 147 11.89 7.34 -11.02
C VAL A 147 10.86 8.45 -11.25
N LYS A 148 10.03 8.75 -10.24
CA LYS A 148 9.03 9.83 -10.32
C LYS A 148 9.71 11.18 -10.58
N GLU A 149 10.78 11.49 -9.84
CA GLU A 149 11.55 12.72 -10.00
C GLU A 149 12.06 12.85 -11.46
N LEU A 150 12.63 11.77 -12.01
CA LEU A 150 13.16 11.78 -13.39
C LEU A 150 12.04 12.01 -14.41
N ILE A 151 10.85 11.43 -14.17
CA ILE A 151 9.67 11.67 -15.02
C ILE A 151 9.26 13.14 -14.94
N ASP A 152 9.15 13.69 -13.73
CA ASP A 152 8.70 15.07 -13.51
C ASP A 152 9.69 16.11 -14.10
N GLN A 153 10.97 15.77 -14.12
CA GLN A 153 12.01 16.59 -14.74
C GLN A 153 12.11 16.39 -16.25
N GLU A 154 11.25 15.56 -16.82
CA GLU A 154 11.29 15.18 -18.24
C GLU A 154 12.67 14.65 -18.68
N TYR A 155 13.37 13.92 -17.81
CA TYR A 155 14.68 13.35 -18.09
C TYR A 155 14.64 12.40 -19.30
N ILE A 156 13.53 11.65 -19.43
CA ILE A 156 13.28 10.80 -20.61
C ILE A 156 12.32 11.48 -21.61
N GLY A 157 12.15 12.80 -21.51
CA GLY A 157 11.14 13.53 -22.26
C GLY A 157 9.76 13.32 -21.69
N VAL A 158 8.73 13.70 -22.44
CA VAL A 158 7.33 13.55 -22.02
C VAL A 158 6.98 12.05 -21.96
N LEU A 159 6.48 11.58 -20.84
CA LEU A 159 6.06 10.18 -20.68
C LEU A 159 4.92 9.87 -21.65
N GLN A 160 5.03 8.79 -22.40
CA GLN A 160 4.07 8.43 -23.46
C GLN A 160 3.39 7.09 -23.19
N SER A 161 4.15 6.09 -22.70
CA SER A 161 3.58 4.78 -22.45
C SER A 161 4.32 4.04 -21.36
N MET A 162 3.64 3.04 -20.81
CA MET A 162 4.19 2.17 -19.77
C MET A 162 3.81 0.72 -20.06
N THR A 163 4.64 -0.22 -19.61
CA THR A 163 4.24 -1.62 -19.46
C THR A 163 4.49 -2.04 -18.01
N LEU A 164 3.64 -2.95 -17.54
CA LEU A 164 3.78 -3.54 -16.21
C LEU A 164 3.68 -5.05 -16.36
N HIS A 165 4.66 -5.78 -15.82
CA HIS A 165 4.65 -7.25 -15.76
C HIS A 165 4.74 -7.68 -14.31
N PHE A 166 3.78 -8.48 -13.85
CA PHE A 166 3.81 -9.00 -12.49
C PHE A 166 3.05 -10.34 -12.39
N SER A 167 3.25 -11.05 -11.29
CA SER A 167 2.55 -12.29 -11.02
C SER A 167 2.02 -12.26 -9.59
N ALA A 168 0.78 -11.78 -9.42
CA ALA A 168 0.13 -11.67 -8.11
C ALA A 168 -1.36 -11.39 -8.30
N GLY A 169 -2.13 -11.63 -7.26
CA GLY A 169 -3.52 -11.18 -7.25
C GLY A 169 -3.64 -9.65 -7.30
N UNK A 170 -4.67 -9.25 -7.93
CA UNK A 170 -4.84 -8.01 -8.16
C UNK A 170 -5.01 -7.23 -7.01
N ALA A 171 -5.75 -7.57 -5.95
CA ALA A 171 -6.00 -6.78 -4.73
C ALA A 171 -4.84 -6.87 -3.72
N ASN A 172 -4.12 -7.98 -3.68
CA ASN A 172 -3.04 -8.15 -2.70
C ASN A 172 -1.78 -7.38 -3.10
N ASN A 173 -1.02 -7.87 -4.09
CA ASN A 173 0.20 -7.19 -4.52
C ASN A 173 -0.01 -6.31 -5.74
N GLY A 174 -0.98 -6.63 -6.60
CA GLY A 174 -1.30 -5.84 -7.78
C GLY A 174 -1.63 -4.39 -7.44
N THR A 175 -2.35 -4.16 -6.34
CA THR A 175 -2.70 -2.81 -5.91
C THR A 175 -1.47 -1.91 -5.72
N HIS A 176 -0.35 -2.45 -5.23
CA HIS A 176 0.90 -1.69 -5.11
C HIS A 176 1.43 -1.24 -6.47
N TYR A 177 1.34 -2.11 -7.48
CA TYR A 177 1.84 -1.81 -8.81
C TYR A 177 0.92 -0.82 -9.52
N PHE A 178 -0.38 -0.97 -9.37
CA PHE A 178 -1.36 -0.04 -9.94
C PHE A 178 -1.21 1.35 -9.32
N ASP A 179 -0.97 1.40 -8.01
CA ASP A 179 -0.66 2.67 -7.33
C ASP A 179 0.59 3.32 -7.94
N MET A 180 1.62 2.53 -8.26
CA MET A 180 2.83 3.09 -8.90
C MET A 180 2.56 3.59 -10.31
N LEU A 181 1.71 2.92 -11.10
CA LEU A 181 1.34 3.43 -12.42
C LEU A 181 0.71 4.83 -12.28
N ARG A 182 -0.22 4.97 -11.33
CA ARG A 182 -0.86 6.27 -11.05
C ARG A 182 0.13 7.29 -10.50
N PHE A 183 1.06 6.87 -9.65
CA PHE A 183 2.12 7.72 -9.10
C PHE A 183 2.96 8.32 -10.23
N PHE A 184 3.26 7.53 -11.26
CA PHE A 184 4.08 7.98 -12.40
C PHE A 184 3.30 8.82 -13.41
N ALA A 185 2.06 8.43 -13.74
CA ALA A 185 1.34 8.98 -14.89
C ALA A 185 0.11 9.85 -14.52
N GLY A 186 -0.28 9.87 -13.24
CA GLY A 186 -1.49 10.61 -12.84
C GLY A 186 -2.75 9.77 -12.94
N ASP A 187 -3.91 10.42 -13.01
CA ASP A 187 -5.20 9.76 -12.91
C ASP A 187 -5.59 9.03 -14.19
N VAL A 188 -6.23 7.87 -14.01
CA VAL A 188 -6.76 7.05 -15.10
C VAL A 188 -8.03 7.70 -15.65
N GLN A 189 -8.20 7.68 -16.96
CA GLN A 189 -9.42 8.14 -17.64
C GLN A 189 -10.36 6.96 -17.93
N TRP A 190 -9.79 5.82 -18.40
CA TRP A 190 -10.56 4.61 -18.66
C TRP A 190 -9.63 3.39 -18.68
N ALA A 191 -10.23 2.21 -18.56
CA ALA A 191 -9.51 0.95 -18.55
C ALA A 191 -10.33 -0.16 -19.22
N PHE A 192 -9.65 -1.25 -19.56
CA PHE A 192 -10.30 -2.54 -19.77
C PHE A 192 -9.33 -3.65 -19.30
N GLY A 193 -9.90 -4.81 -18.95
CA GLY A 193 -9.09 -5.91 -18.49
C GLY A 193 -9.84 -7.22 -18.44
N CYS A 194 -9.10 -8.28 -18.17
CA CYS A 194 -9.66 -9.59 -17.94
C CYS A 194 -9.00 -10.22 -16.71
N LEU A 195 -9.75 -11.05 -16.02
CA LEU A 195 -9.27 -11.75 -14.84
C LEU A 195 -8.74 -13.14 -15.24
N VAL A 196 -7.65 -13.55 -14.63
CA VAL A 196 -7.01 -14.85 -14.83
C VAL A 196 -7.05 -15.61 -13.51
N GLY A 197 -7.36 -16.90 -13.57
CA GLY A 197 -7.52 -17.72 -12.37
C GLY A 197 -8.91 -17.58 -11.77
N LYS A 198 -9.94 -17.76 -12.60
CA LYS A 198 -11.36 -17.71 -12.17
C LYS A 198 -11.58 -18.69 -11.02
N GLY A 199 -12.26 -18.21 -9.98
CA GLY A 199 -12.46 -18.97 -8.75
C GLY A 199 -11.45 -18.67 -7.66
N SER A 200 -10.36 -17.97 -7.96
CA SER A 200 -9.44 -17.48 -6.92
C SER A 200 -10.10 -16.35 -6.12
N LEU A 201 -9.82 -16.29 -4.83
CA LEU A 201 -10.28 -15.18 -3.98
C LEU A 201 -9.62 -13.86 -4.38
N ASP A 202 -8.43 -13.90 -4.98
CA ASP A 202 -7.74 -12.71 -5.47
C ASP A 202 -7.13 -13.06 -6.82
N PRO A 203 -7.93 -12.96 -7.91
CA PRO A 203 -7.45 -13.34 -9.23
C PRO A 203 -6.36 -12.40 -9.74
N GLN A 204 -5.52 -12.91 -10.61
CA GLN A 204 -4.60 -12.10 -11.41
C GLN A 204 -5.41 -11.37 -12.50
N GLY A 205 -4.81 -10.37 -13.14
CA GLY A 205 -5.49 -9.64 -14.19
C GLY A 205 -4.53 -9.01 -15.17
N SER A 206 -4.92 -9.02 -16.46
CA SER A 206 -4.19 -8.36 -17.55
C SER A 206 -5.13 -7.37 -18.25
N GLY A 207 -4.57 -6.30 -18.81
CA GLY A 207 -5.42 -5.30 -19.42
C GLY A 207 -4.67 -4.03 -19.79
N TYR A 208 -5.40 -2.93 -19.74
CA TYR A 208 -4.93 -1.65 -20.27
C TYR A 208 -5.51 -0.51 -19.44
N PHE A 209 -4.68 0.51 -19.19
CA PHE A 209 -5.11 1.79 -18.63
C PHE A 209 -4.79 2.91 -19.60
N HIS A 210 -5.72 3.83 -19.77
CA HIS A 210 -5.54 5.09 -20.46
C HIS A 210 -5.62 6.21 -19.43
N PHE A 211 -4.57 7.01 -19.32
CA PHE A 211 -4.49 8.08 -18.33
C PHE A 211 -5.01 9.40 -18.91
N GLN A 212 -5.35 10.35 -18.04
CA GLN A 212 -5.94 11.63 -18.45
C GLN A 212 -5.00 12.49 -19.31
N ASN A 213 -3.70 12.26 -19.19
CA ASN A 213 -2.65 12.95 -19.98
C ASN A 213 -2.24 12.17 -21.23
N ASP A 214 -3.10 11.26 -21.70
CA ASP A 214 -2.90 10.40 -22.87
C ASP A 214 -1.79 9.36 -22.74
N VAL A 215 -1.19 9.18 -21.56
CA VAL A 215 -0.26 8.08 -21.32
C VAL A 215 -1.04 6.75 -21.38
N GLN A 216 -0.44 5.73 -21.99
CA GLN A 216 -1.03 4.41 -22.16
C GLN A 216 -0.25 3.39 -21.34
N CYS A 217 -0.92 2.41 -20.77
CA CYS A 217 -0.24 1.34 -20.03
C CYS A 217 -0.81 -0.03 -20.38
N ILE A 218 0.06 -0.94 -20.79
CA ILE A 218 -0.28 -2.36 -20.97
C ILE A 218 0.13 -3.10 -19.70
N VAL A 219 -0.81 -3.87 -19.15
CA VAL A 219 -0.63 -4.64 -17.93
C VAL A 219 -0.65 -6.13 -18.27
N ASN A 220 0.41 -6.84 -17.96
CA ASN A 220 0.49 -8.31 -18.00
C ASN A 220 0.61 -8.81 -16.57
N GLY A 221 -0.53 -9.09 -15.94
CA GLY A 221 -0.62 -9.56 -14.56
C GLY A 221 -0.71 -11.07 -14.43
N ALA A 222 -0.57 -11.80 -15.54
CA ALA A 222 -0.57 -13.26 -15.56
C ALA A 222 0.80 -13.82 -15.93
N TYR A 223 1.85 -13.01 -15.83
CA TYR A 223 3.20 -13.42 -16.18
C TYR A 223 3.73 -14.40 -15.13
N GLY A 224 4.03 -15.62 -15.57
CA GLY A 224 4.60 -16.65 -14.71
C GLY A 224 6.11 -16.73 -14.86
N GLY A 225 6.85 -16.68 -13.76
CA GLY A 225 8.27 -17.00 -13.74
C GLY A 225 9.22 -15.91 -14.22
N GLY A 226 9.76 -15.16 -13.31
CA GLY A 226 11.04 -14.49 -13.47
C GLY A 226 11.12 -13.31 -14.42
N ALA A 227 10.08 -12.51 -14.55
CA ALA A 227 10.19 -11.26 -15.31
C ALA A 227 11.33 -10.40 -14.73
N GLN A 228 12.30 -10.05 -15.56
CA GLN A 228 13.40 -9.20 -15.10
C GLN A 228 12.95 -7.75 -14.96
N ASN A 229 12.14 -7.26 -15.91
CA ASN A 229 11.59 -5.90 -15.83
C ASN A 229 10.19 -5.95 -15.27
N LEU A 230 9.96 -5.20 -14.21
CA LEU A 230 8.65 -5.02 -13.59
C LEU A 230 7.88 -3.93 -14.32
N PHE A 231 8.52 -2.76 -14.52
CA PHE A 231 7.96 -1.62 -15.27
C PHE A 231 8.89 -1.25 -16.40
N GLU A 232 8.32 -0.87 -17.54
CA GLU A 232 9.00 -0.07 -18.55
C GLU A 232 8.22 1.21 -18.77
N LEU A 233 8.92 2.34 -18.71
CA LEU A 233 8.35 3.68 -18.81
C LEU A 233 9.02 4.34 -20.01
N ILE A 234 8.24 4.69 -21.04
CA ILE A 234 8.74 5.16 -22.32
C ILE A 234 8.34 6.62 -22.49
N GLY A 235 9.34 7.47 -22.60
CA GLY A 235 9.17 8.89 -22.88
C GLY A 235 9.60 9.24 -24.30
N SER A 236 9.42 10.50 -24.68
CA SER A 236 9.73 10.98 -26.05
C SER A 236 11.22 11.02 -26.35
N LYS A 237 12.10 10.93 -25.34
CA LYS A 237 13.57 11.01 -25.50
C LYS A 237 14.31 9.80 -24.92
N GLY A 238 13.60 8.91 -24.23
CA GLY A 238 14.27 7.78 -23.58
C GLY A 238 13.29 6.87 -22.86
N ARG A 239 13.84 5.97 -22.05
CA ARG A 239 13.01 5.03 -21.28
C ARG A 239 13.66 4.71 -19.94
N ILE A 240 12.84 4.28 -18.98
CA ILE A 240 13.28 3.76 -17.68
C ILE A 240 12.78 2.32 -17.57
N ALA A 241 13.69 1.40 -17.22
CA ALA A 241 13.34 0.00 -16.95
C ALA A 241 13.59 -0.26 -15.45
N VAL A 242 12.51 -0.60 -14.71
CA VAL A 242 12.60 -0.92 -13.28
C VAL A 242 12.55 -2.44 -13.16
N THR A 243 13.59 -3.02 -12.54
CA THR A 243 13.71 -4.48 -12.41
C THR A 243 12.99 -4.99 -11.18
N ASN A 244 12.69 -6.29 -11.17
CA ASN A 244 12.07 -6.97 -10.03
C ASN A 244 13.13 -7.66 -9.17
N THR A 245 14.34 -7.10 -9.11
CA THR A 245 15.42 -7.61 -8.26
C THR A 245 15.26 -7.17 -6.80
N ARG A 246 16.05 -7.73 -5.90
CA ARG A 246 16.12 -7.33 -4.49
C ARG A 246 17.58 -7.09 -4.11
N PRO A 247 17.95 -5.85 -3.82
CA PRO A 247 17.12 -4.64 -3.89
C PRO A 247 16.69 -4.32 -5.32
N PRO A 248 15.59 -3.60 -5.51
CA PRO A 248 15.18 -3.20 -6.86
C PRO A 248 16.23 -2.27 -7.47
N GLN A 249 16.33 -2.32 -8.78
CA GLN A 249 17.24 -1.45 -9.55
C GLN A 249 16.46 -0.87 -10.70
N PHE A 250 16.92 0.26 -11.21
CA PHE A 250 16.36 0.79 -12.45
C PHE A 250 17.46 1.31 -13.36
N LYS A 251 17.24 1.19 -14.65
CA LYS A 251 18.12 1.68 -15.69
C LYS A 251 17.41 2.76 -16.48
N VAL A 252 18.15 3.80 -16.80
CA VAL A 252 17.65 4.91 -17.62
C VAL A 252 18.43 4.89 -18.96
N TYR A 253 17.71 5.00 -20.04
CA TYR A 253 18.26 5.02 -21.40
C TYR A 253 17.84 6.31 -22.07
N VAL A 254 18.82 7.17 -22.44
CA VAL A 254 18.57 8.41 -23.17
C VAL A 254 19.60 8.51 -24.28
N GLY A 255 19.15 8.54 -25.53
CA GLY A 255 20.03 8.46 -26.69
C GLY A 255 20.80 7.13 -26.66
N ASN A 256 22.12 7.20 -26.73
CA ASN A 256 23.00 6.04 -26.68
C ASN A 256 23.56 5.76 -25.27
N LYS A 257 23.06 6.45 -24.27
CA LYS A 257 23.52 6.29 -22.85
C LYS A 257 22.63 5.36 -22.08
N GLU A 258 23.25 4.50 -21.27
CA GLU A 258 22.58 3.68 -20.26
C GLU A 258 23.14 4.08 -18.90
N GLU A 259 22.26 4.31 -17.93
CA GLU A 259 22.62 4.67 -16.57
C GLU A 259 21.92 3.72 -15.60
N LEU A 260 22.69 3.05 -14.76
CA LEU A 260 22.16 2.14 -13.73
C LEU A 260 22.12 2.87 -12.39
N PHE A 261 20.99 2.79 -11.71
CA PHE A 261 20.78 3.38 -10.39
C PHE A 261 20.66 2.25 -9.36
N PRO A 262 21.79 1.74 -8.84
CA PRO A 262 21.76 0.63 -7.90
C PRO A 262 21.81 1.06 -6.42
N ASN A 263 22.28 2.27 -6.14
CA ASN A 263 22.69 2.65 -4.79
C ASN A 263 21.64 3.51 -4.10
N VAL A 264 21.46 3.27 -2.81
CA VAL A 264 20.63 4.10 -1.96
C VAL A 264 21.34 5.45 -1.76
N PRO A 265 20.67 6.57 -1.98
CA PRO A 265 21.30 7.88 -1.76
C PRO A 265 21.69 8.08 -0.30
N GLU A 266 22.69 8.95 -0.08
CA GLU A 266 23.04 9.37 1.27
C GLU A 266 21.83 9.98 1.96
N GLY A 267 21.61 9.64 3.22
CA GLY A 267 20.44 10.08 3.99
C GLY A 267 19.24 9.17 3.89
N TRP A 268 19.33 8.10 3.06
CA TRP A 268 18.27 7.10 2.93
C TRP A 268 18.67 5.76 3.56
N GLU A 269 19.66 5.78 4.44
CA GLU A 269 20.21 4.58 5.07
C GLU A 269 19.17 3.82 5.89
N ILE A 270 18.13 4.50 6.34
CA ILE A 270 17.01 3.88 7.02
C ILE A 270 16.33 2.81 6.14
N ASN A 271 16.40 2.99 4.82
CA ASN A 271 15.87 2.03 3.87
C ASN A 271 16.76 0.78 3.75
N THR A 272 17.94 0.80 4.33
CA THR A 272 18.89 -0.30 4.22
C THR A 272 18.85 -1.24 5.41
N PHE A 273 17.80 -1.18 6.23
CA PHE A 273 17.58 -2.25 7.20
C PHE A 273 17.42 -3.57 6.43
N GLY A 274 18.50 -4.35 6.39
CA GLY A 274 18.52 -5.63 5.70
C GLY A 274 18.48 -5.52 4.17
N SER A 275 17.47 -6.06 3.54
CA SER A 275 17.40 -6.20 2.08
C SER A 275 17.07 -4.91 1.32
N GLY A 276 16.92 -3.79 2.00
CA GLY A 276 16.64 -2.51 1.37
C GLY A 276 15.21 -2.27 0.96
N ARG A 277 14.27 -3.07 1.44
CA ARG A 277 12.84 -2.88 1.13
C ARG A 277 12.01 -2.51 2.35
N CYS A 278 12.65 -2.08 3.43
CA CYS A 278 11.93 -1.73 4.64
C CYS A 278 11.54 -0.25 4.60
N VAL A 279 10.34 0.03 4.13
CA VAL A 279 9.86 1.42 3.94
C VAL A 279 8.86 1.88 5.00
N ILE A 280 8.38 0.97 5.86
CA ILE A 280 7.41 1.32 6.91
C ILE A 280 8.01 2.31 7.92
N PRO A 281 9.32 2.25 8.28
CA PRO A 281 9.88 3.30 9.15
C PRO A 281 9.71 4.72 8.57
N LEU A 282 9.88 4.86 7.25
CA LEU A 282 9.71 6.15 6.59
C LEU A 282 8.25 6.62 6.65
N SER A 283 7.29 5.69 6.52
CA SER A 283 5.88 6.04 6.59
C SER A 283 5.48 6.45 8.01
N VAL A 284 6.01 5.80 9.03
CA VAL A 284 5.77 6.16 10.45
C VAL A 284 6.36 7.54 10.74
N GLU A 285 7.59 7.80 10.32
CA GLU A 285 8.22 9.11 10.46
C GLU A 285 7.41 10.20 9.76
N GLU A 286 6.96 9.96 8.57
CA GLU A 286 6.13 10.91 7.84
C GLU A 286 4.76 11.14 8.52
N UNK A 287 4.06 10.08 9.02
CA UNK A 287 2.95 10.13 9.68
C UNK A 287 3.05 10.98 10.75
N VAL A 288 4.17 10.95 11.59
CA VAL A 288 4.36 11.77 12.80
C VAL A 288 4.71 13.24 12.45
N ASN A 289 5.62 13.41 11.52
CA ASN A 289 5.98 14.76 11.06
C ASN A 289 4.76 15.47 10.44
N GLY A 290 3.92 14.75 9.73
CA GLY A 290 2.68 15.30 9.16
C GLY A 290 1.71 15.79 10.23
N LEU A 291 1.63 15.10 11.37
CA LEU A 291 0.81 15.56 12.49
C LEU A 291 1.35 16.87 13.07
N ASP A 292 2.67 17.00 13.20
CA ASP A 292 3.28 18.24 13.72
C ASP A 292 3.08 19.42 12.77
N LEU A 293 3.16 19.19 11.47
CA LEU A 293 3.16 20.22 10.44
C LEU A 293 1.79 20.41 9.79
N ASN A 294 0.81 19.63 10.19
CA ASN A 294 -0.53 19.55 9.57
C ASN A 294 -0.44 19.29 8.07
N GLN A 295 0.35 18.30 7.69
CA GLN A 295 0.54 17.87 6.29
C GLN A 295 -0.02 16.47 6.09
N ASP A 296 -0.49 16.20 4.88
CA ASP A 296 -0.96 14.88 4.51
C ASP A 296 0.20 13.99 4.11
N SER A 297 -0.01 12.69 4.21
CA SER A 297 0.93 11.66 3.76
C SER A 297 1.09 11.70 2.24
N ILE A 298 2.23 11.22 1.75
CA ILE A 298 2.44 10.94 0.32
C ILE A 298 1.51 9.83 -0.19
N SER A 299 0.89 9.07 0.73
CA SER A 299 -0.05 7.98 0.40
C SER A 299 -1.34 8.17 1.20
N THR A 300 -2.22 9.00 0.69
CA THR A 300 -3.48 9.39 1.34
C THR A 300 -4.58 8.33 1.14
N GLY A 301 -5.71 8.52 1.81
CA GLY A 301 -6.93 7.77 1.54
C GLY A 301 -7.38 7.89 0.09
N HIS A 302 -7.23 9.07 -0.52
CA HIS A 302 -7.57 9.27 -1.94
C HIS A 302 -6.68 8.42 -2.84
N ASP A 303 -5.38 8.30 -2.52
CA ASP A 303 -4.47 7.44 -3.29
C ASP A 303 -4.85 5.97 -3.14
N GLY A 304 -5.19 5.55 -1.92
CA GLY A 304 -5.65 4.17 -1.66
C GLY A 304 -6.93 3.85 -2.42
N ARG A 305 -7.87 4.80 -2.43
CA ARG A 305 -9.13 4.66 -3.16
C ARG A 305 -8.88 4.57 -4.68
N ALA A 306 -8.00 5.40 -5.20
CA ALA A 306 -7.68 5.37 -6.64
C ALA A 306 -7.03 4.05 -7.04
N ALA A 307 -6.11 3.52 -6.24
CA ALA A 307 -5.50 2.22 -6.50
C ALA A 307 -6.55 1.10 -6.45
N LEU A 308 -7.48 1.16 -5.49
CA LEU A 308 -8.59 0.21 -5.41
C LEU A 308 -9.49 0.31 -6.65
N GLU A 309 -9.80 1.52 -7.12
CA GLU A 309 -10.61 1.74 -8.33
C GLU A 309 -9.95 1.10 -9.55
N MET A 310 -8.62 1.22 -9.68
CA MET A 310 -7.90 0.57 -10.77
C MET A 310 -8.02 -0.96 -10.69
N VAL A 311 -7.92 -1.55 -9.49
CA VAL A 311 -8.13 -2.99 -9.29
C VAL A 311 -9.56 -3.38 -9.70
N LEU A 312 -10.55 -2.65 -9.18
CA LEU A 312 -11.98 -2.94 -9.40
C LEU A 312 -12.37 -2.75 -10.87
N SER A 313 -11.66 -1.88 -11.60
CA SER A 313 -11.97 -1.66 -13.02
C SER A 313 -11.75 -2.93 -13.86
N PHE A 314 -10.78 -3.77 -13.49
CA PHE A 314 -10.58 -5.06 -14.18
C PHE A 314 -11.71 -6.04 -13.85
N HIS A 315 -12.20 -6.04 -12.58
CA HIS A 315 -13.37 -6.83 -12.20
C HIS A 315 -14.62 -6.38 -12.97
N GLU A 316 -14.82 -5.06 -13.04
CA GLU A 316 -15.96 -4.49 -13.75
C GLU A 316 -15.88 -4.77 -15.26
N SER A 317 -14.68 -4.62 -15.83
CA SER A 317 -14.47 -4.93 -17.25
C SER A 317 -14.80 -6.38 -17.55
N GLU A 318 -14.34 -7.31 -16.71
CA GLU A 318 -14.69 -8.75 -16.85
C GLU A 318 -16.22 -8.94 -16.83
N ARG A 319 -16.91 -8.26 -15.91
CA ARG A 319 -18.38 -8.29 -15.80
C ARG A 319 -19.05 -7.78 -17.07
N LEU A 320 -18.42 -6.78 -17.73
CA LEU A 320 -18.91 -6.18 -18.96
C LEU A 320 -18.41 -6.86 -20.25
N UNK A 321 -17.78 -8.03 -19.92
CA UNK A 321 -17.38 -8.71 -20.97
C UNK A 321 -16.19 -8.31 -21.58
N ASN A 322 -15.38 -7.87 -20.82
CA ASN A 322 -14.11 -7.25 -21.13
C ASN A 322 -14.27 -5.88 -21.81
N GLY A 323 -15.35 -5.24 -21.46
CA GLY A 323 -15.67 -3.93 -22.00
C GLY A 323 -14.91 -2.82 -21.31
N ARG A 324 -14.95 -1.63 -21.92
CA ARG A 324 -14.35 -0.41 -21.39
C ARG A 324 -15.05 0.03 -20.10
N VAL A 325 -14.25 0.47 -19.13
CA VAL A 325 -14.70 1.05 -17.86
C VAL A 325 -14.16 2.47 -17.77
N ASP A 326 -15.05 3.45 -17.71
CA ASP A 326 -14.66 4.86 -17.54
C ASP A 326 -14.45 5.20 -16.06
N PHE A 327 -13.55 6.14 -15.79
CA PHE A 327 -13.27 6.64 -14.44
C PHE A 327 -13.81 8.08 -14.30
N PRO A 328 -14.39 8.42 -13.17
CA PRO A 328 -14.65 7.56 -12.01
C PRO A 328 -15.71 6.49 -12.31
N MET A 329 -15.52 5.31 -11.74
CA MET A 329 -16.41 4.17 -11.98
C MET A 329 -17.81 4.45 -11.43
N SER A 330 -18.82 4.14 -12.25
CA SER A 330 -20.23 4.26 -11.84
C SER A 330 -20.64 3.13 -10.87
N ASN A 331 -20.11 1.92 -11.08
CA ASN A 331 -20.40 0.76 -10.22
C ASN A 331 -19.50 0.81 -8.98
N ARG A 332 -20.01 1.42 -7.91
CA ARG A 332 -19.25 1.65 -6.69
C ARG A 332 -19.30 0.48 -5.71
N ASP A 333 -20.15 -0.50 -5.97
CA ASP A 333 -20.38 -1.62 -5.04
C ASP A 333 -19.79 -2.94 -5.52
N ILE A 334 -19.20 -2.98 -6.72
CA ILE A 334 -18.42 -4.14 -7.15
C ILE A 334 -17.26 -4.36 -6.15
N ARG A 335 -17.00 -5.62 -5.83
CA ARG A 335 -16.10 -5.96 -4.71
C ARG A 335 -14.89 -6.73 -5.19
N VAL A 336 -13.74 -6.45 -4.58
CA VAL A 336 -12.62 -7.37 -4.64
C VAL A 336 -12.95 -8.61 -3.82
N LEU A 337 -12.54 -9.76 -4.33
CA LEU A 337 -12.58 -11.00 -3.60
C LEU A 337 -11.30 -11.06 -2.77
N VAL A 338 -11.42 -11.05 -1.44
CA VAL A 338 -10.28 -11.04 -0.53
C VAL A 338 -10.36 -12.26 0.38
N ARG A 339 -9.21 -12.68 0.86
CA ARG A 339 -9.15 -13.78 1.84
C ARG A 339 -10.02 -13.44 3.04
N ASN A 340 -10.81 -14.39 3.48
CA ASN A 340 -11.58 -14.28 4.71
C ASN A 340 -10.84 -14.99 5.86
N GLU A 341 -11.34 -14.86 7.07
CA GLU A 341 -10.66 -15.34 8.28
C GLU A 341 -10.54 -16.88 8.32
N ASP A 342 -11.44 -17.59 7.64
CA ASP A 342 -11.39 -19.06 7.61
C ASP A 342 -10.14 -19.59 6.91
N PHE A 343 -9.53 -18.79 6.06
CA PHE A 343 -8.28 -19.14 5.37
C PHE A 343 -7.06 -19.04 6.28
N ILE A 344 -7.19 -18.33 7.41
CA ILE A 344 -6.06 -18.04 8.31
C ILE A 344 -5.75 -19.25 9.20
N SER A 345 -6.77 -20.02 9.58
CA SER A 345 -6.61 -21.16 10.48
C SER A 345 -5.88 -22.34 9.84
N SER A 346 -5.87 -22.41 8.50
CA SER A 346 -5.27 -23.54 7.79
C SER A 346 -3.85 -23.28 7.29
N ALA A 347 -3.34 -22.04 7.44
CA ALA A 347 -2.06 -21.61 6.84
C ALA A 347 -0.94 -21.32 7.86
N VAL A 348 -1.15 -21.66 9.13
CA VAL A 348 -0.09 -21.53 10.14
C VAL A 348 0.54 -22.91 10.33
N PRO A 349 1.76 -23.16 9.83
CA PRO A 349 2.49 -24.36 10.26
C PRO A 349 2.76 -24.23 11.76
N GLU A 350 2.67 -25.32 12.48
CA GLU A 350 3.00 -25.40 13.89
C GLU A 350 4.44 -24.96 14.19
#